data_83510724c3db9bc9bb34787722a5c1a0
#
_entry.id   83510724c3db9bc9bb34787722a5c1a0
#
_cell.length_a   1.000
_cell.length_b   1.000
_cell.length_c   1.000
_cell.angle_alpha   90.00
_cell.angle_beta   90.00
_cell.angle_gamma   90.00
#
_symmetry.space_group_name_H-M   'P 1'
#
loop_
_entity.id
_entity.type
_entity.pdbx_description
1 polymer ?
#
loop_
_entity_poly.entity_id
_entity_poly.type
_entity_poly.pdbx_seq_one_letter_code
_entity_poly.pdbx_strand_id
1 'polypeptide(L)'
;LLLCSTIIETGIDVPSANTIVMSRADKFGLAQLHQLRGRVGRSHHQAYAYLLVPDVQGLTKQAQQRLEAIQAMEELGSGFYLAMHDLEIRGAGEVLGEKQSGNMMEVGYQLYHDMLAEAVRALKSGREPDLANPLPSTTEINLHAPALLPNDYCGDVHTRLSLYKRLASTEKSEQIDAMLEETIDRFGKLPAQGQVLFDTHRLRVLAQPYGVQRIDAAPGVINIVFRPNPPIEALRVIQLVQKNPSIKLVGNDKLRIDKSLKEAQDRAHCVREVLRLIGPPKTLAA
;
A
#
# COMPACT_ATOMS: atom_id res chain seq x y z
N LEU A 1 -39.75 -6.06 18.33
CA LEU A 1 -38.71 -7.06 18.34
C LEU A 1 -39.01 -8.11 17.28
N LEU A 2 -38.06 -8.32 16.33
CA LEU A 2 -38.16 -9.40 15.34
C LEU A 2 -37.17 -10.50 15.77
N LEU A 3 -37.65 -11.74 15.93
CA LEU A 3 -36.83 -12.93 16.17
C LEU A 3 -36.83 -13.77 14.91
N CYS A 4 -35.62 -14.06 14.38
CA CYS A 4 -35.48 -14.81 13.14
C CYS A 4 -34.20 -15.67 13.15
N SER A 5 -34.14 -16.62 12.24
CA SER A 5 -32.92 -17.37 11.93
C SER A 5 -32.06 -16.62 10.89
N THR A 6 -31.03 -17.26 10.34
CA THR A 6 -30.14 -16.69 9.30
C THR A 6 -30.85 -16.27 8.01
N ILE A 7 -32.14 -16.54 7.86
CA ILE A 7 -32.94 -16.13 6.68
C ILE A 7 -32.93 -14.61 6.44
N ILE A 8 -32.65 -13.83 7.50
CA ILE A 8 -32.51 -12.37 7.41
C ILE A 8 -31.27 -11.95 6.58
N GLU A 9 -30.34 -12.85 6.36
CA GLU A 9 -29.14 -12.61 5.53
C GLU A 9 -29.55 -12.25 4.09
N THR A 10 -30.64 -12.85 3.59
CA THR A 10 -31.16 -12.60 2.25
C THR A 10 -32.65 -12.28 2.29
N GLY A 11 -33.09 -11.22 1.64
CA GLY A 11 -34.49 -10.98 1.31
C GLY A 11 -35.34 -10.20 2.31
N ILE A 12 -34.88 -9.86 3.52
CA ILE A 12 -35.61 -9.03 4.47
C ILE A 12 -34.94 -7.67 4.61
N ASP A 13 -35.69 -6.61 4.33
CA ASP A 13 -35.28 -5.22 4.55
C ASP A 13 -36.16 -4.56 5.60
N VAL A 14 -35.53 -4.08 6.69
CA VAL A 14 -36.20 -3.35 7.77
C VAL A 14 -35.49 -2.00 7.94
N PRO A 15 -35.83 -0.99 7.14
CA PRO A 15 -35.10 0.28 7.11
C PRO A 15 -35.09 1.01 8.46
N SER A 16 -36.10 0.81 9.32
CA SER A 16 -36.20 1.41 10.66
C SER A 16 -35.43 0.67 11.75
N ALA A 17 -34.87 -0.52 11.45
CA ALA A 17 -34.13 -1.27 12.45
C ALA A 17 -32.73 -0.61 12.69
N ASN A 18 -32.49 -0.24 13.94
CA ASN A 18 -31.20 0.35 14.35
C ASN A 18 -30.34 -0.59 15.20
N THR A 19 -30.86 -1.76 15.59
CA THR A 19 -30.13 -2.69 16.46
C THR A 19 -30.31 -4.11 15.97
N ILE A 20 -29.19 -4.83 15.87
CA ILE A 20 -29.16 -6.28 15.61
C ILE A 20 -28.39 -6.99 16.72
N VAL A 21 -28.93 -8.13 17.17
CA VAL A 21 -28.29 -9.00 18.16
C VAL A 21 -28.09 -10.37 17.52
N MET A 22 -26.84 -10.80 17.36
CA MET A 22 -26.46 -12.07 16.76
C MET A 22 -26.04 -13.04 17.84
N SER A 23 -26.90 -14.04 18.14
CA SER A 23 -26.57 -15.10 19.09
C SER A 23 -25.60 -16.10 18.46
N ARG A 24 -24.65 -16.60 19.24
CA ARG A 24 -23.64 -17.55 18.75
C ARG A 24 -22.85 -17.02 17.54
N ALA A 25 -22.43 -15.76 17.62
CA ALA A 25 -21.66 -15.11 16.56
C ALA A 25 -20.38 -15.86 16.19
N ASP A 26 -19.84 -16.68 17.10
CA ASP A 26 -18.72 -17.61 16.90
C ASP A 26 -18.94 -18.65 15.79
N LYS A 27 -20.20 -18.95 15.46
CA LYS A 27 -20.57 -19.95 14.45
C LYS A 27 -20.73 -19.38 13.04
N PHE A 28 -20.83 -18.07 12.91
CA PHE A 28 -21.01 -17.41 11.60
C PHE A 28 -19.68 -17.22 10.89
N GLY A 29 -19.71 -17.33 9.56
CA GLY A 29 -18.62 -16.91 8.69
C GLY A 29 -18.48 -15.38 8.69
N LEU A 30 -17.28 -14.87 8.33
CA LEU A 30 -17.00 -13.44 8.32
C LEU A 30 -17.93 -12.69 7.35
N ALA A 31 -18.18 -13.24 6.16
CA ALA A 31 -19.11 -12.70 5.18
C ALA A 31 -20.56 -12.63 5.73
N GLN A 32 -21.01 -13.67 6.44
CA GLN A 32 -22.35 -13.68 7.06
C GLN A 32 -22.48 -12.62 8.15
N LEU A 33 -21.48 -12.49 9.03
CA LEU A 33 -21.47 -11.43 10.05
C LEU A 33 -21.56 -10.04 9.42
N HIS A 34 -20.83 -9.80 8.34
CA HIS A 34 -20.87 -8.54 7.61
C HIS A 34 -22.24 -8.27 6.96
N GLN A 35 -22.83 -9.27 6.31
CA GLN A 35 -24.14 -9.14 5.68
C GLN A 35 -25.24 -8.89 6.73
N LEU A 36 -25.19 -9.62 7.86
CA LEU A 36 -26.13 -9.41 8.96
C LEU A 36 -25.96 -8.03 9.58
N ARG A 37 -24.72 -7.56 9.82
CA ARG A 37 -24.45 -6.20 10.29
C ARG A 37 -25.00 -5.14 9.32
N GLY A 38 -24.90 -5.36 8.02
CA GLY A 38 -25.43 -4.48 6.98
C GLY A 38 -26.97 -4.42 6.91
N ARG A 39 -27.69 -5.17 7.73
CA ARG A 39 -29.17 -5.10 7.84
C ARG A 39 -29.65 -3.96 8.74
N VAL A 40 -28.75 -3.36 9.52
CA VAL A 40 -29.02 -2.15 10.33
C VAL A 40 -28.15 -1.00 9.85
N GLY A 41 -28.47 0.23 10.24
CA GLY A 41 -27.73 1.42 9.86
C GLY A 41 -28.05 1.96 8.46
N ARG A 42 -29.22 1.66 7.91
CA ARG A 42 -29.70 2.18 6.62
C ARG A 42 -30.44 3.51 6.75
N SER A 43 -30.52 4.06 7.95
CA SER A 43 -31.10 5.36 8.24
C SER A 43 -30.05 6.30 8.83
N HIS A 44 -30.40 7.56 9.05
CA HIS A 44 -29.53 8.56 9.69
C HIS A 44 -29.36 8.36 11.21
N HIS A 45 -29.96 7.34 11.79
CA HIS A 45 -29.80 7.02 13.21
C HIS A 45 -28.62 6.09 13.44
N GLN A 46 -27.94 6.28 14.58
CA GLN A 46 -26.87 5.39 15.03
C GLN A 46 -27.36 3.94 15.10
N ALA A 47 -26.62 3.02 14.50
CA ALA A 47 -26.92 1.60 14.53
C ALA A 47 -25.94 0.83 15.44
N TYR A 48 -26.46 -0.27 16.00
CA TYR A 48 -25.72 -1.13 16.92
C TYR A 48 -25.80 -2.58 16.48
N ALA A 49 -24.68 -3.28 16.49
CA ALA A 49 -24.59 -4.72 16.23
C ALA A 49 -23.92 -5.42 17.42
N TYR A 50 -24.65 -6.28 18.12
CA TYR A 50 -24.16 -7.04 19.26
C TYR A 50 -23.85 -8.47 18.82
N LEU A 51 -22.59 -8.88 18.99
CA LEU A 51 -22.09 -10.22 18.68
C LEU A 51 -21.98 -11.01 19.99
N LEU A 52 -22.97 -11.86 20.27
CA LEU A 52 -23.01 -12.66 21.48
C LEU A 52 -22.26 -13.98 21.29
N VAL A 53 -21.34 -14.26 22.22
CA VAL A 53 -20.58 -15.51 22.28
C VAL A 53 -20.75 -16.14 23.67
N PRO A 54 -20.71 -17.48 23.81
CA PRO A 54 -20.94 -18.14 25.09
C PRO A 54 -19.77 -17.91 26.08
N ASP A 55 -18.55 -17.99 25.60
CA ASP A 55 -17.33 -17.75 26.39
C ASP A 55 -16.22 -17.33 25.43
N VAL A 56 -15.54 -16.22 25.74
CA VAL A 56 -14.44 -15.71 24.94
C VAL A 56 -13.23 -16.65 24.99
N GLN A 57 -12.98 -17.29 26.14
CA GLN A 57 -11.86 -18.20 26.32
C GLN A 57 -12.06 -19.54 25.61
N GLY A 58 -13.31 -19.92 25.33
CA GLY A 58 -13.66 -21.14 24.61
C GLY A 58 -13.72 -20.99 23.08
N LEU A 59 -13.41 -19.82 22.53
CA LEU A 59 -13.43 -19.58 21.11
C LEU A 59 -12.25 -20.24 20.40
N THR A 60 -12.48 -20.78 19.22
CA THR A 60 -11.39 -21.17 18.31
C THR A 60 -10.62 -19.95 17.85
N LYS A 61 -9.33 -20.08 17.56
CA LYS A 61 -8.48 -19.01 17.04
C LYS A 61 -9.10 -18.32 15.80
N GLN A 62 -9.67 -19.13 14.89
CA GLN A 62 -10.35 -18.60 13.70
C GLN A 62 -11.63 -17.83 14.04
N ALA A 63 -12.43 -18.28 15.02
CA ALA A 63 -13.62 -17.56 15.44
C ALA A 63 -13.24 -16.21 16.07
N GLN A 64 -12.21 -16.19 16.90
CA GLN A 64 -11.70 -14.95 17.50
C GLN A 64 -11.23 -13.97 16.41
N GLN A 65 -10.42 -14.41 15.46
CA GLN A 65 -9.95 -13.56 14.35
C GLN A 65 -11.09 -12.98 13.52
N ARG A 66 -12.16 -13.78 13.23
CA ARG A 66 -13.33 -13.27 12.52
C ARG A 66 -14.08 -12.19 13.31
N LEU A 67 -14.25 -12.39 14.61
CA LEU A 67 -14.92 -11.41 15.47
C LEU A 67 -14.11 -10.12 15.61
N GLU A 68 -12.79 -10.22 15.76
CA GLU A 68 -11.88 -9.07 15.78
C GLU A 68 -11.91 -8.31 14.44
N ALA A 69 -11.88 -9.04 13.32
CA ALA A 69 -11.95 -8.42 12.00
C ALA A 69 -13.25 -7.63 11.78
N ILE A 70 -14.41 -8.18 12.21
CA ILE A 70 -15.69 -7.48 12.07
C ILE A 70 -15.82 -6.27 13.01
N GLN A 71 -15.18 -6.31 14.19
CA GLN A 71 -15.12 -5.18 15.12
C GLN A 71 -14.22 -4.05 14.61
N ALA A 72 -13.07 -4.40 14.01
CA ALA A 72 -12.14 -3.42 13.46
C ALA A 72 -12.71 -2.67 12.24
N MET A 73 -13.73 -3.22 11.60
CA MET A 73 -14.39 -2.61 10.44
C MET A 73 -15.54 -1.70 10.88
N GLU A 74 -15.25 -0.45 11.21
CA GLU A 74 -16.26 0.51 11.66
C GLU A 74 -17.21 0.94 10.53
N GLU A 75 -16.84 0.80 9.25
CA GLU A 75 -17.59 1.37 8.13
C GLU A 75 -18.29 0.33 7.24
N LEU A 76 -19.54 0.66 6.88
CA LEU A 76 -20.32 -0.03 5.86
C LEU A 76 -19.67 0.19 4.49
N GLY A 77 -19.33 -0.90 3.77
CA GLY A 77 -18.73 -0.81 2.43
C GLY A 77 -17.35 -1.46 2.29
N SER A 78 -16.76 -1.93 3.39
CA SER A 78 -15.46 -2.62 3.41
C SER A 78 -15.49 -4.08 2.92
N GLY A 79 -16.49 -4.47 2.10
CA GLY A 79 -16.67 -5.85 1.64
C GLY A 79 -15.45 -6.47 0.95
N PHE A 80 -14.63 -5.67 0.27
CA PHE A 80 -13.39 -6.15 -0.32
C PHE A 80 -12.34 -6.53 0.74
N TYR A 81 -12.15 -5.68 1.76
CA TYR A 81 -11.24 -5.98 2.88
C TYR A 81 -11.71 -7.18 3.69
N LEU A 82 -13.02 -7.33 3.82
CA LEU A 82 -13.64 -8.48 4.47
C LEU A 82 -13.33 -9.79 3.72
N ALA A 83 -13.44 -9.78 2.40
CA ALA A 83 -13.11 -10.95 1.57
C ALA A 83 -11.61 -11.31 1.70
N MET A 84 -10.73 -10.32 1.78
CA MET A 84 -9.31 -10.53 2.03
C MET A 84 -9.05 -11.16 3.40
N HIS A 85 -9.65 -10.62 4.46
CA HIS A 85 -9.53 -11.20 5.82
C HIS A 85 -10.13 -12.60 5.92
N ASP A 86 -11.23 -12.86 5.24
CA ASP A 86 -11.83 -14.21 5.23
C ASP A 86 -10.91 -15.23 4.54
N LEU A 87 -10.25 -14.85 3.44
CA LEU A 87 -9.24 -15.66 2.78
C LEU A 87 -8.00 -15.89 3.64
N GLU A 88 -7.54 -14.88 4.37
CA GLU A 88 -6.42 -15.00 5.32
C GLU A 88 -6.76 -15.93 6.49
N ILE A 89 -7.97 -15.81 7.05
CA ILE A 89 -8.41 -16.60 8.22
C ILE A 89 -8.68 -18.07 7.85
N ARG A 90 -9.34 -18.32 6.71
CA ARG A 90 -9.66 -19.69 6.24
C ARG A 90 -8.49 -20.37 5.55
N GLY A 91 -7.53 -19.57 5.04
CA GLY A 91 -6.63 -20.01 4.00
C GLY A 91 -7.36 -20.12 2.66
N ALA A 92 -6.66 -19.94 1.57
CA ALA A 92 -7.25 -20.00 0.22
C ALA A 92 -7.49 -21.45 -0.29
N GLY A 93 -7.49 -22.43 0.59
CA GLY A 93 -7.60 -23.84 0.25
C GLY A 93 -8.84 -24.22 -0.57
N GLU A 94 -9.98 -23.61 -0.28
CA GLU A 94 -11.22 -23.85 -1.03
C GLU A 94 -11.21 -23.24 -2.44
N VAL A 95 -10.42 -22.15 -2.65
CA VAL A 95 -10.41 -21.41 -3.93
C VAL A 95 -9.22 -21.82 -4.81
N LEU A 96 -8.08 -22.12 -4.22
CA LEU A 96 -6.81 -22.33 -4.93
C LEU A 96 -6.20 -23.73 -4.75
N GLY A 97 -6.80 -24.58 -3.91
CA GLY A 97 -6.29 -25.90 -3.56
C GLY A 97 -5.35 -25.89 -2.34
N GLU A 98 -5.31 -27.01 -1.61
CA GLU A 98 -4.63 -27.13 -0.30
C GLU A 98 -3.13 -26.80 -0.32
N LYS A 99 -2.43 -27.09 -1.43
CA LYS A 99 -0.99 -26.80 -1.54
C LYS A 99 -0.66 -25.30 -1.70
N GLN A 100 -1.59 -24.51 -2.21
CA GLN A 100 -1.40 -23.07 -2.42
C GLN A 100 -1.85 -22.25 -1.22
N SER A 101 -2.78 -22.78 -0.42
CA SER A 101 -3.26 -22.11 0.80
C SER A 101 -2.17 -21.96 1.88
N GLY A 102 -1.27 -22.95 1.99
CA GLY A 102 -0.14 -22.89 2.93
C GLY A 102 0.77 -21.70 2.66
N ASN A 103 1.16 -21.49 1.41
CA ASN A 103 2.03 -20.38 1.01
C ASN A 103 1.35 -19.02 1.22
N MET A 104 0.04 -18.92 0.99
CA MET A 104 -0.71 -17.68 1.21
C MET A 104 -0.84 -17.35 2.69
N MET A 105 -0.95 -18.34 3.57
CA MET A 105 -0.95 -18.11 5.03
C MET A 105 0.40 -17.63 5.57
N GLU A 106 1.51 -18.10 4.97
CA GLU A 106 2.87 -17.70 5.38
C GLU A 106 3.22 -16.26 4.96
N VAL A 107 2.82 -15.85 3.76
CA VAL A 107 3.23 -14.55 3.18
C VAL A 107 2.14 -13.48 3.25
N GLY A 108 0.90 -13.83 3.58
CA GLY A 108 -0.26 -12.96 3.52
C GLY A 108 -0.85 -12.80 2.12
N TYR A 109 -2.15 -12.53 2.05
CA TYR A 109 -2.88 -12.46 0.79
C TYR A 109 -2.36 -11.38 -0.16
N GLN A 110 -2.08 -10.19 0.35
CA GLN A 110 -1.64 -9.08 -0.49
C GLN A 110 -0.30 -9.39 -1.16
N LEU A 111 0.66 -9.87 -0.39
CA LEU A 111 2.00 -10.21 -0.90
C LEU A 111 1.90 -11.34 -1.93
N TYR A 112 1.10 -12.37 -1.65
CA TYR A 112 0.86 -13.47 -2.61
C TYR A 112 0.23 -12.95 -3.91
N HIS A 113 -0.77 -12.08 -3.82
CA HIS A 113 -1.42 -11.47 -4.98
C HIS A 113 -0.45 -10.64 -5.82
N ASP A 114 0.40 -9.84 -5.17
CA ASP A 114 1.39 -9.01 -5.85
C ASP A 114 2.45 -9.85 -6.56
N MET A 115 2.91 -10.94 -5.91
CA MET A 115 3.81 -11.93 -6.52
C MET A 115 3.17 -12.61 -7.75
N LEU A 116 1.91 -13.01 -7.64
CA LEU A 116 1.18 -13.64 -8.74
C LEU A 116 0.96 -12.67 -9.90
N ALA A 117 0.58 -11.44 -9.62
CA ALA A 117 0.39 -10.40 -10.62
C ALA A 117 1.69 -10.11 -11.40
N GLU A 118 2.83 -10.06 -10.71
CA GLU A 118 4.13 -9.87 -11.34
C GLU A 118 4.56 -11.08 -12.18
N ALA A 119 4.35 -12.30 -11.69
CA ALA A 119 4.63 -13.51 -12.45
C ALA A 119 3.80 -13.57 -13.75
N VAL A 120 2.50 -13.23 -13.67
CA VAL A 120 1.62 -13.14 -14.86
C VAL A 120 2.11 -12.06 -15.83
N ARG A 121 2.57 -10.91 -15.32
CA ARG A 121 3.11 -9.81 -16.14
C ARG A 121 4.39 -10.23 -16.85
N ALA A 122 5.31 -10.90 -16.14
CA ALA A 122 6.53 -11.43 -16.73
C ALA A 122 6.24 -12.42 -17.85
N LEU A 123 5.35 -13.40 -17.62
CA LEU A 123 4.96 -14.38 -18.62
C LEU A 123 4.28 -13.74 -19.85
N LYS A 124 3.39 -12.75 -19.65
CA LYS A 124 2.77 -12.00 -20.77
C LYS A 124 3.76 -11.21 -21.60
N SER A 125 4.88 -10.79 -21.01
CA SER A 125 5.97 -10.10 -21.70
C SER A 125 7.01 -11.05 -22.31
N GLY A 126 6.79 -12.37 -22.24
CA GLY A 126 7.69 -13.40 -22.78
C GLY A 126 8.95 -13.61 -21.92
N ARG A 127 8.96 -13.12 -20.67
CA ARG A 127 10.05 -13.32 -19.71
C ARG A 127 9.68 -14.38 -18.68
N GLU A 128 10.66 -15.17 -18.25
CA GLU A 128 10.47 -16.06 -17.12
C GLU A 128 10.36 -15.23 -15.83
N PRO A 129 9.41 -15.57 -14.91
CA PRO A 129 9.33 -14.94 -13.59
C PRO A 129 10.62 -15.17 -12.79
N ASP A 130 11.16 -14.10 -12.19
CA ASP A 130 12.29 -14.22 -11.27
C ASP A 130 11.82 -14.78 -9.94
N LEU A 131 11.99 -16.09 -9.73
CA LEU A 131 11.58 -16.79 -8.50
C LEU A 131 12.45 -16.44 -7.29
N ALA A 132 13.66 -15.89 -7.51
CA ALA A 132 14.53 -15.45 -6.43
C ALA A 132 14.12 -14.05 -5.90
N ASN A 133 13.57 -13.20 -6.80
CA ASN A 133 13.09 -11.87 -6.47
C ASN A 133 11.68 -11.67 -7.07
N PRO A 134 10.66 -12.35 -6.53
CA PRO A 134 9.32 -12.43 -7.15
C PRO A 134 8.56 -11.10 -7.15
N LEU A 135 9.01 -10.11 -6.39
CA LEU A 135 8.45 -8.76 -6.40
C LEU A 135 9.44 -7.80 -7.02
N PRO A 136 8.99 -6.88 -7.87
CA PRO A 136 9.81 -5.74 -8.24
C PRO A 136 10.18 -5.04 -6.94
N SER A 137 11.46 -5.00 -6.60
CA SER A 137 11.90 -4.28 -5.43
C SER A 137 11.53 -2.81 -5.62
N THR A 138 10.50 -2.36 -4.92
CA THR A 138 10.09 -0.96 -4.93
C THR A 138 11.24 -0.11 -4.38
N THR A 139 11.57 0.98 -5.07
CA THR A 139 12.56 1.92 -4.58
C THR A 139 12.07 2.54 -3.27
N GLU A 140 12.78 2.34 -2.19
CA GLU A 140 12.50 2.93 -0.89
C GLU A 140 12.99 4.38 -0.85
N ILE A 141 12.12 5.33 -0.51
CA ILE A 141 12.46 6.75 -0.44
C ILE A 141 12.20 7.27 0.97
N ASN A 142 13.24 7.76 1.63
CA ASN A 142 13.15 8.44 2.92
C ASN A 142 13.72 9.87 2.81
N LEU A 143 12.87 10.87 2.87
CA LEU A 143 13.26 12.29 2.85
C LEU A 143 13.42 12.88 4.26
N HIS A 144 13.30 12.08 5.33
CA HIS A 144 13.34 12.56 6.73
C HIS A 144 12.42 13.76 6.99
N ALA A 145 11.22 13.70 6.43
CA ALA A 145 10.18 14.70 6.64
C ALA A 145 8.80 14.02 6.56
N PRO A 146 7.78 14.55 7.26
CA PRO A 146 6.43 14.02 7.19
C PRO A 146 5.89 14.05 5.74
N ALA A 147 5.51 12.89 5.22
CA ALA A 147 4.98 12.69 3.87
C ALA A 147 3.55 12.17 3.97
N LEU A 148 2.59 13.07 4.20
CA LEU A 148 1.18 12.71 4.43
C LEU A 148 0.24 13.85 4.02
N LEU A 149 -1.05 13.52 3.85
CA LEU A 149 -2.14 14.47 3.72
C LEU A 149 -2.74 14.70 5.12
N PRO A 150 -2.62 15.91 5.71
CA PRO A 150 -3.16 16.22 7.02
C PRO A 150 -4.70 16.08 7.08
N ASN A 151 -5.23 15.82 8.28
CA ASN A 151 -6.68 15.68 8.48
C ASN A 151 -7.45 16.97 8.19
N ASP A 152 -6.87 18.12 8.46
CA ASP A 152 -7.44 19.44 8.17
C ASP A 152 -7.46 19.77 6.67
N TYR A 153 -6.60 19.13 5.89
CA TYR A 153 -6.56 19.27 4.43
C TYR A 153 -7.50 18.30 3.72
N CYS A 154 -7.52 17.03 4.10
CA CYS A 154 -8.39 16.00 3.56
C CYS A 154 -9.00 15.22 4.73
N GLY A 155 -10.14 15.71 5.26
CA GLY A 155 -10.76 15.19 6.47
C GLY A 155 -11.31 13.77 6.33
N ASP A 156 -11.81 13.42 5.13
CA ASP A 156 -12.34 12.09 4.87
C ASP A 156 -11.23 11.04 4.74
N VAL A 157 -11.26 10.05 5.66
CA VAL A 157 -10.25 8.97 5.73
C VAL A 157 -10.26 8.10 4.47
N HIS A 158 -11.44 7.80 3.91
CA HIS A 158 -11.55 6.97 2.70
C HIS A 158 -10.95 7.64 1.48
N THR A 159 -11.25 8.91 1.27
CA THR A 159 -10.68 9.71 0.19
C THR A 159 -9.16 9.76 0.32
N ARG A 160 -8.64 9.95 1.54
CA ARG A 160 -7.21 9.98 1.83
C ARG A 160 -6.53 8.66 1.54
N LEU A 161 -7.11 7.53 1.99
CA LEU A 161 -6.60 6.18 1.71
C LEU A 161 -6.66 5.86 0.21
N SER A 162 -7.72 6.26 -0.48
CA SER A 162 -7.84 6.11 -1.94
C SER A 162 -6.74 6.87 -2.68
N LEU A 163 -6.44 8.11 -2.27
CA LEU A 163 -5.34 8.90 -2.83
C LEU A 163 -3.99 8.23 -2.59
N TYR A 164 -3.71 7.74 -1.37
CA TYR A 164 -2.47 7.00 -1.08
C TYR A 164 -2.33 5.75 -1.94
N LYS A 165 -3.40 4.96 -2.07
CA LYS A 165 -3.39 3.75 -2.91
C LYS A 165 -3.14 4.07 -4.38
N ARG A 166 -3.80 5.09 -4.92
CA ARG A 166 -3.59 5.56 -6.29
C ARG A 166 -2.15 6.04 -6.50
N LEU A 167 -1.60 6.87 -5.58
CA LEU A 167 -0.19 7.31 -5.62
C LEU A 167 0.78 6.13 -5.57
N ALA A 168 0.53 5.14 -4.71
CA ALA A 168 1.37 3.96 -4.61
C ALA A 168 1.41 3.15 -5.91
N SER A 169 0.31 3.10 -6.66
CA SER A 169 0.19 2.36 -7.93
C SER A 169 0.66 3.13 -9.17
N THR A 170 1.11 4.39 -9.04
CA THR A 170 1.58 5.18 -10.19
C THR A 170 2.92 4.67 -10.71
N GLU A 171 3.03 4.53 -12.02
CA GLU A 171 4.24 4.08 -12.73
C GLU A 171 4.89 5.20 -13.56
N LYS A 172 4.16 6.31 -13.80
CA LYS A 172 4.60 7.43 -14.64
C LYS A 172 4.45 8.75 -13.91
N SER A 173 5.37 9.70 -14.21
CA SER A 173 5.35 11.04 -13.62
C SER A 173 4.07 11.82 -13.95
N GLU A 174 3.59 11.67 -15.20
CA GLU A 174 2.38 12.36 -15.68
C GLU A 174 1.13 11.96 -14.88
N GLN A 175 1.07 10.72 -14.40
CA GLN A 175 -0.03 10.26 -13.54
C GLN A 175 0.01 10.94 -12.18
N ILE A 176 1.22 11.17 -11.64
CA ILE A 176 1.41 11.86 -10.35
C ILE A 176 1.02 13.34 -10.51
N ASP A 177 1.38 13.96 -11.63
CA ASP A 177 1.06 15.35 -11.91
C ASP A 177 -0.45 15.56 -12.06
N ALA A 178 -1.14 14.68 -12.80
CA ALA A 178 -2.60 14.71 -12.91
C ALA A 178 -3.29 14.50 -11.54
N MET A 179 -2.77 13.61 -10.69
CA MET A 179 -3.29 13.42 -9.34
C MET A 179 -3.05 14.63 -8.45
N LEU A 180 -1.92 15.32 -8.61
CA LEU A 180 -1.62 16.55 -7.88
C LEU A 180 -2.63 17.65 -8.26
N GLU A 181 -2.87 17.84 -9.56
CA GLU A 181 -3.88 18.79 -10.06
C GLU A 181 -5.27 18.47 -9.51
N GLU A 182 -5.72 17.21 -9.62
CA GLU A 182 -7.01 16.75 -9.03
C GLU A 182 -7.08 17.06 -7.52
N THR A 183 -5.98 16.83 -6.79
CA THR A 183 -5.94 17.03 -5.34
C THR A 183 -6.04 18.52 -5.00
N ILE A 184 -5.35 19.37 -5.75
CA ILE A 184 -5.40 20.84 -5.56
C ILE A 184 -6.79 21.38 -5.92
N ASP A 185 -7.40 20.90 -7.00
CA ASP A 185 -8.75 21.33 -7.43
C ASP A 185 -9.81 20.99 -6.39
N ARG A 186 -9.68 19.83 -5.72
CA ARG A 186 -10.66 19.36 -4.74
C ARG A 186 -10.47 19.94 -3.34
N PHE A 187 -9.25 20.14 -2.91
CA PHE A 187 -8.92 20.46 -1.52
C PHE A 187 -8.16 21.79 -1.36
N GLY A 188 -7.84 22.47 -2.46
CA GLY A 188 -7.08 23.71 -2.45
C GLY A 188 -5.57 23.48 -2.39
N LYS A 189 -4.85 24.55 -2.00
CA LYS A 189 -3.37 24.55 -2.00
C LYS A 189 -2.80 23.43 -1.13
N LEU A 190 -1.90 22.65 -1.72
CA LEU A 190 -1.26 21.52 -1.06
C LEU A 190 -0.38 21.98 0.14
N PRO A 191 -0.55 21.39 1.33
CA PRO A 191 0.32 21.67 2.47
C PRO A 191 1.73 21.10 2.27
N ALA A 192 2.71 21.58 3.06
CA ALA A 192 4.10 21.15 2.93
C ALA A 192 4.30 19.63 3.05
N GLN A 193 3.59 18.98 3.96
CA GLN A 193 3.63 17.52 4.12
C GLN A 193 3.07 16.77 2.89
N GLY A 194 2.02 17.32 2.28
CA GLY A 194 1.46 16.82 1.03
C GLY A 194 2.45 16.97 -0.14
N GLN A 195 3.17 18.10 -0.20
CA GLN A 195 4.20 18.29 -1.21
C GLN A 195 5.32 17.25 -1.09
N VAL A 196 5.78 16.97 0.14
CA VAL A 196 6.78 15.92 0.40
C VAL A 196 6.26 14.55 -0.04
N LEU A 197 4.97 14.25 0.19
CA LEU A 197 4.34 12.99 -0.26
C LEU A 197 4.42 12.84 -1.78
N PHE A 198 4.01 13.84 -2.54
CA PHE A 198 4.06 13.80 -4.00
C PHE A 198 5.50 13.74 -4.52
N ASP A 199 6.43 14.51 -3.94
CA ASP A 199 7.84 14.49 -4.30
C ASP A 199 8.49 13.12 -4.02
N THR A 200 8.12 12.44 -2.93
CA THR A 200 8.55 11.07 -2.62
C THR A 200 8.12 10.10 -3.72
N HIS A 201 6.87 10.17 -4.18
CA HIS A 201 6.38 9.30 -5.25
C HIS A 201 7.01 9.63 -6.61
N ARG A 202 7.24 10.91 -6.93
CA ARG A 202 7.99 11.32 -8.13
C ARG A 202 9.41 10.77 -8.13
N LEU A 203 10.10 10.86 -6.98
CA LEU A 203 11.44 10.29 -6.85
C LEU A 203 11.45 8.78 -7.02
N ARG A 204 10.45 8.07 -6.48
CA ARG A 204 10.30 6.63 -6.66
C ARG A 204 10.21 6.25 -8.14
N VAL A 205 9.31 6.88 -8.87
CA VAL A 205 9.10 6.64 -10.31
C VAL A 205 10.36 7.00 -11.11
N LEU A 206 11.01 8.12 -10.79
CA LEU A 206 12.24 8.56 -11.45
C LEU A 206 13.42 7.62 -11.18
N ALA A 207 13.58 7.14 -9.96
CA ALA A 207 14.74 6.37 -9.53
C ALA A 207 14.69 4.88 -9.93
N GLN A 208 13.49 4.35 -10.11
CA GLN A 208 13.26 2.94 -10.45
C GLN A 208 14.00 2.49 -11.73
N PRO A 209 13.97 3.22 -12.87
CA PRO A 209 14.69 2.84 -14.09
C PRO A 209 16.20 2.81 -13.94
N TYR A 210 16.76 3.55 -12.97
CA TYR A 210 18.19 3.57 -12.67
C TYR A 210 18.65 2.39 -11.82
N GLY A 211 17.74 1.50 -11.43
CA GLY A 211 18.05 0.40 -10.53
C GLY A 211 18.36 0.85 -9.10
N VAL A 212 17.80 1.98 -8.67
CA VAL A 212 17.92 2.44 -7.29
C VAL A 212 17.07 1.57 -6.38
N GLN A 213 17.67 1.03 -5.34
CA GLN A 213 16.99 0.26 -4.30
C GLN A 213 16.45 1.15 -3.18
N ARG A 214 17.30 2.13 -2.75
CA ARG A 214 16.96 3.00 -1.61
C ARG A 214 17.56 4.39 -1.78
N ILE A 215 16.79 5.40 -1.40
CA ILE A 215 17.24 6.79 -1.22
C ILE A 215 16.98 7.18 0.22
N ASP A 216 18.01 7.57 0.93
CA ASP A 216 17.97 8.05 2.30
C ASP A 216 18.56 9.47 2.34
N ALA A 217 17.67 10.48 2.34
CA ALA A 217 18.04 11.88 2.19
C ALA A 217 17.82 12.66 3.49
N ALA A 218 18.83 12.60 4.39
CA ALA A 218 18.86 13.36 5.63
C ALA A 218 19.38 14.80 5.40
N PRO A 219 19.15 15.75 6.32
CA PRO A 219 19.54 17.17 6.15
C PRO A 219 21.02 17.43 5.83
N GLY A 220 21.93 16.58 6.30
CA GLY A 220 23.38 16.74 6.10
C GLY A 220 23.98 15.79 5.07
N VAL A 221 23.29 14.71 4.72
CA VAL A 221 23.81 13.65 3.86
C VAL A 221 22.71 12.95 3.10
N ILE A 222 22.95 12.69 1.83
CA ILE A 222 22.04 11.89 1.00
C ILE A 222 22.77 10.63 0.57
N ASN A 223 22.15 9.48 0.76
CA ASN A 223 22.64 8.19 0.32
C ASN A 223 21.71 7.62 -0.75
N ILE A 224 22.24 7.25 -1.89
CA ILE A 224 21.53 6.55 -2.97
C ILE A 224 22.17 5.17 -3.10
N VAL A 225 21.41 4.12 -2.83
CA VAL A 225 21.85 2.73 -2.90
C VAL A 225 21.26 2.11 -4.16
N PHE A 226 22.10 1.50 -4.97
CA PHE A 226 21.72 0.82 -6.20
C PHE A 226 21.61 -0.68 -5.99
N ARG A 227 20.82 -1.33 -6.81
CA ARG A 227 20.77 -2.81 -6.90
C ARG A 227 22.09 -3.35 -7.46
N PRO A 228 22.39 -4.64 -7.26
CA PRO A 228 23.47 -5.28 -7.99
C PRO A 228 23.31 -5.11 -9.51
N ASN A 229 24.36 -4.74 -10.22
CA ASN A 229 24.38 -4.51 -11.67
C ASN A 229 23.28 -3.52 -12.16
N PRO A 230 23.27 -2.28 -11.65
CA PRO A 230 22.27 -1.31 -12.03
C PRO A 230 22.41 -0.94 -13.52
N PRO A 231 21.31 -0.62 -14.23
CA PRO A 231 21.33 -0.28 -15.66
C PRO A 231 21.86 1.14 -15.91
N ILE A 232 23.03 1.47 -15.35
CA ILE A 232 23.69 2.77 -15.48
C ILE A 232 25.09 2.58 -16.06
N GLU A 233 25.65 3.64 -16.63
CA GLU A 233 27.03 3.62 -17.14
C GLU A 233 28.00 3.95 -16.01
N ALA A 234 28.85 3.00 -15.63
CA ALA A 234 29.83 3.18 -14.57
C ALA A 234 30.76 4.37 -14.83
N LEU A 235 31.16 4.60 -16.09
CA LEU A 235 32.00 5.74 -16.49
C LEU A 235 31.36 7.10 -16.15
N ARG A 236 30.03 7.24 -16.30
CA ARG A 236 29.34 8.49 -15.95
C ARG A 236 29.31 8.72 -14.45
N VAL A 237 29.14 7.65 -13.68
CA VAL A 237 29.20 7.73 -12.21
C VAL A 237 30.61 8.15 -11.76
N ILE A 238 31.66 7.57 -12.33
CA ILE A 238 33.06 7.95 -12.03
C ILE A 238 33.30 9.42 -12.38
N GLN A 239 32.90 9.86 -13.58
CA GLN A 239 33.03 11.26 -13.99
C GLN A 239 32.24 12.22 -13.08
N LEU A 240 31.04 11.82 -12.62
CA LEU A 240 30.24 12.59 -11.70
C LEU A 240 30.96 12.80 -10.35
N VAL A 241 31.53 11.72 -9.80
CA VAL A 241 32.29 11.76 -8.54
C VAL A 241 33.55 12.60 -8.69
N GLN A 242 34.29 12.48 -9.81
CA GLN A 242 35.51 13.26 -10.06
C GLN A 242 35.21 14.77 -10.19
N LYS A 243 34.08 15.15 -10.81
CA LYS A 243 33.70 16.56 -11.02
C LYS A 243 33.07 17.21 -9.79
N ASN A 244 32.57 16.43 -8.84
CA ASN A 244 31.82 16.93 -7.69
C ASN A 244 32.40 16.43 -6.37
N PRO A 245 33.22 17.22 -5.65
CA PRO A 245 33.87 16.81 -4.40
C PRO A 245 32.88 16.40 -3.28
N SER A 246 31.64 16.89 -3.35
CA SER A 246 30.58 16.53 -2.40
C SER A 246 29.95 15.17 -2.67
N ILE A 247 30.23 14.54 -3.82
CA ILE A 247 29.68 13.23 -4.20
C ILE A 247 30.79 12.18 -4.10
N LYS A 248 30.54 11.12 -3.36
CA LYS A 248 31.49 10.04 -3.13
C LYS A 248 30.83 8.68 -3.42
N LEU A 249 31.59 7.78 -4.03
CA LEU A 249 31.20 6.39 -4.13
C LEU A 249 31.65 5.66 -2.87
N VAL A 250 30.75 5.00 -2.18
CA VAL A 250 31.01 4.23 -0.95
C VAL A 250 30.70 2.77 -1.24
N GLY A 251 31.72 1.93 -1.26
CA GLY A 251 31.54 0.55 -1.75
C GLY A 251 31.29 0.53 -3.26
N ASN A 252 30.57 -0.50 -3.73
CA ASN A 252 30.29 -0.71 -5.15
C ASN A 252 28.89 -0.26 -5.59
N ASP A 253 28.02 0.05 -4.64
CA ASP A 253 26.57 0.20 -4.85
C ASP A 253 25.97 1.48 -4.26
N LYS A 254 26.77 2.30 -3.57
CA LYS A 254 26.26 3.46 -2.82
C LYS A 254 26.92 4.76 -3.24
N LEU A 255 26.11 5.73 -3.68
CA LEU A 255 26.51 7.12 -3.81
C LEU A 255 26.13 7.89 -2.54
N ARG A 256 27.12 8.56 -1.96
CA ARG A 256 26.96 9.47 -0.83
C ARG A 256 27.19 10.90 -1.28
N ILE A 257 26.27 11.80 -0.90
CA ILE A 257 26.31 13.21 -1.21
C ILE A 257 26.37 13.97 0.11
N ASP A 258 27.51 14.60 0.39
CA ASP A 258 27.71 15.42 1.59
C ASP A 258 27.29 16.85 1.27
N LYS A 259 26.04 17.20 1.56
CA LYS A 259 25.45 18.54 1.31
C LYS A 259 24.43 18.88 2.38
N SER A 260 24.57 20.06 2.99
CA SER A 260 23.60 20.54 4.00
C SER A 260 22.37 21.11 3.32
N LEU A 261 21.25 20.37 3.39
CA LEU A 261 19.96 20.75 2.81
C LEU A 261 18.87 20.56 3.86
N LYS A 262 18.40 21.67 4.43
CA LYS A 262 17.43 21.65 5.53
C LYS A 262 16.04 21.21 5.06
N GLU A 263 15.60 21.74 3.92
CA GLU A 263 14.27 21.48 3.40
C GLU A 263 14.18 20.15 2.63
N ALA A 264 13.07 19.43 2.80
CA ALA A 264 12.85 18.16 2.11
C ALA A 264 12.77 18.32 0.59
N GLN A 265 12.21 19.43 0.13
CA GLN A 265 12.11 19.77 -1.30
C GLN A 265 13.51 19.95 -1.93
N ASP A 266 14.44 20.60 -1.23
CA ASP A 266 15.82 20.79 -1.70
C ASP A 266 16.54 19.43 -1.77
N ARG A 267 16.29 18.53 -0.81
CA ARG A 267 16.84 17.18 -0.82
C ARG A 267 16.29 16.37 -2.01
N ALA A 268 14.98 16.46 -2.24
CA ALA A 268 14.35 15.82 -3.40
C ALA A 268 14.87 16.38 -4.72
N HIS A 269 15.07 17.69 -4.80
CA HIS A 269 15.65 18.33 -5.97
C HIS A 269 17.10 17.88 -6.22
N CYS A 270 17.92 17.83 -5.17
CA CYS A 270 19.30 17.38 -5.24
C CYS A 270 19.38 15.93 -5.78
N VAL A 271 18.54 15.02 -5.30
CA VAL A 271 18.48 13.64 -5.80
C VAL A 271 18.12 13.60 -7.29
N ARG A 272 17.11 14.38 -7.71
CA ARG A 272 16.71 14.47 -9.13
C ARG A 272 17.87 14.93 -10.02
N GLU A 273 18.57 15.96 -9.60
CA GLU A 273 19.73 16.47 -10.36
C GLU A 273 20.85 15.44 -10.45
N VAL A 274 21.16 14.75 -9.36
CA VAL A 274 22.21 13.69 -9.38
C VAL A 274 21.81 12.54 -10.32
N LEU A 275 20.55 12.08 -10.29
CA LEU A 275 20.10 11.04 -11.21
C LEU A 275 20.15 11.51 -12.68
N ARG A 276 19.80 12.77 -12.97
CA ARG A 276 19.94 13.35 -14.32
C ARG A 276 21.39 13.42 -14.78
N LEU A 277 22.31 13.78 -13.89
CA LEU A 277 23.75 13.84 -14.21
C LEU A 277 24.36 12.47 -14.48
N ILE A 278 23.86 11.41 -13.88
CA ILE A 278 24.20 10.02 -14.23
C ILE A 278 23.82 9.71 -15.69
N GLY A 279 22.81 10.44 -16.22
CA GLY A 279 22.31 10.26 -17.58
C GLY A 279 21.24 9.17 -17.68
N PRO A 280 20.63 8.97 -18.86
CA PRO A 280 19.56 8.01 -19.03
C PRO A 280 20.03 6.59 -18.69
N PRO A 281 19.15 5.78 -18.06
CA PRO A 281 19.46 4.38 -17.82
C PRO A 281 19.69 3.65 -19.15
N LYS A 282 20.54 2.64 -19.12
CA LYS A 282 20.71 1.75 -20.29
C LYS A 282 19.36 1.10 -20.56
N THR A 283 18.80 1.33 -21.75
CA THR A 283 17.67 0.54 -22.20
C THR A 283 18.14 -0.90 -22.27
N LEU A 284 17.60 -1.79 -21.44
CA LEU A 284 17.80 -3.22 -21.61
C LEU A 284 17.30 -3.53 -23.03
N ALA A 285 18.26 -3.87 -23.92
CA ALA A 285 17.93 -4.37 -25.24
C ALA A 285 16.94 -5.51 -25.05
N ALA A 286 15.76 -5.37 -25.67
CA ALA A 286 14.65 -6.29 -25.62
C ALA A 286 15.06 -7.65 -26.19
#